data_4f82c77535c4b7e4f91c283a402fb599
#
_entry.id   4f82c77535c4b7e4f91c283a402fb599
#
_cell.length_a   1.000
_cell.length_b   1.000
_cell.length_c   1.000
_cell.angle_alpha   90.00
_cell.angle_beta   90.00
_cell.angle_gamma   90.00
#
_symmetry.space_group_name_H-M   'P 1'
#
loop_
_entity.id
_entity.type
_entity.pdbx_description
1 polymer ?
#
loop_
_entity_poly.entity_id
_entity_poly.type
_entity_poly.pdbx_seq_one_letter_code
_entity_poly.pdbx_strand_id
1 'polypeptide(L)'
;MKDKFIKAYTENITRPGADKLLAWIESSDFFTAPASTRFHLSSPGGLLEHSLHVFERMKAICANEATITPGFNEPSMETIAICGLLHDICKANFYAVEMRNRKNDQGRWEQYPFYVVDDKLPYGHGEKSVYIISGFMRLSRVEAMA
;
A
#
# COMPACT_ATOMS: atom_id res chain seq x y z
N MET A 1 -3.84 12.89 -5.24
CA MET A 1 -3.14 11.59 -5.16
C MET A 1 -4.04 10.41 -5.50
N LYS A 2 -5.28 10.35 -5.01
CA LYS A 2 -6.23 9.26 -5.32
C LYS A 2 -6.36 9.02 -6.83
N ASP A 3 -6.61 10.06 -7.62
CA ASP A 3 -6.76 9.93 -9.08
C ASP A 3 -5.49 9.40 -9.74
N LYS A 4 -4.30 9.78 -9.22
CA LYS A 4 -3.02 9.25 -9.71
C LYS A 4 -2.90 7.75 -9.46
N PHE A 5 -3.33 7.28 -8.29
CA PHE A 5 -3.34 5.85 -7.95
C PHE A 5 -4.33 5.09 -8.84
N ILE A 6 -5.57 5.56 -8.96
CA ILE A 6 -6.60 4.93 -9.79
C ILE A 6 -6.12 4.82 -11.23
N LYS A 7 -5.54 5.91 -11.77
CA LYS A 7 -4.98 5.92 -13.12
C LYS A 7 -3.85 4.88 -13.26
N ALA A 8 -2.85 4.91 -12.35
CA ALA A 8 -1.74 3.95 -12.39
C ALA A 8 -2.23 2.50 -12.27
N TYR A 9 -3.23 2.25 -11.43
CA TYR A 9 -3.86 0.95 -11.26
C TYR A 9 -4.55 0.49 -12.54
N THR A 10 -5.49 1.27 -13.06
CA THR A 10 -6.33 0.91 -14.21
C THR A 10 -5.58 0.79 -15.53
N GLU A 11 -4.52 1.58 -15.71
CA GLU A 11 -3.68 1.51 -16.90
C GLU A 11 -2.75 0.28 -16.91
N ASN A 12 -2.40 -0.26 -15.75
CA ASN A 12 -1.37 -1.30 -15.66
C ASN A 12 -1.89 -2.65 -15.18
N ILE A 13 -2.97 -2.71 -14.38
CA ILE A 13 -3.50 -3.97 -13.82
C ILE A 13 -4.82 -4.29 -14.51
N THR A 14 -4.79 -5.24 -15.44
CA THR A 14 -5.93 -5.57 -16.32
C THR A 14 -6.41 -7.02 -16.22
N ARG A 15 -5.77 -7.84 -15.41
CA ARG A 15 -6.14 -9.25 -15.23
C ARG A 15 -7.54 -9.41 -14.61
N PRO A 16 -8.21 -10.56 -14.81
CA PRO A 16 -9.53 -10.82 -14.24
C PRO A 16 -9.56 -10.61 -12.73
N GLY A 17 -10.55 -9.85 -12.24
CA GLY A 17 -10.74 -9.50 -10.83
C GLY A 17 -10.09 -8.19 -10.38
N ALA A 18 -9.27 -7.55 -11.23
CA ALA A 18 -8.65 -6.26 -10.92
C ALA A 18 -9.67 -5.16 -10.62
N ASP A 19 -10.78 -5.12 -11.36
CA ASP A 19 -11.90 -4.20 -11.16
C ASP A 19 -12.55 -4.39 -9.77
N LYS A 20 -12.74 -5.63 -9.35
CA LYS A 20 -13.31 -5.97 -8.03
C LYS A 20 -12.38 -5.60 -6.89
N LEU A 21 -11.07 -5.81 -7.06
CA LEU A 21 -10.08 -5.40 -6.08
C LEU A 21 -10.04 -3.87 -5.97
N LEU A 22 -10.07 -3.14 -7.08
CA LEU A 22 -10.12 -1.68 -7.05
C LEU A 22 -11.38 -1.19 -6.32
N ALA A 23 -12.55 -1.77 -6.59
CA ALA A 23 -13.79 -1.43 -5.89
C ALA A 23 -13.69 -1.70 -4.37
N TRP A 24 -13.03 -2.79 -3.97
CA TRP A 24 -12.75 -3.07 -2.55
C TRP A 24 -11.81 -2.01 -1.94
N ILE A 25 -10.72 -1.65 -2.64
CA ILE A 25 -9.81 -0.58 -2.21
C ILE A 25 -10.58 0.74 -2.00
N GLU A 26 -11.47 1.10 -2.93
CA GLU A 26 -12.27 2.33 -2.85
C GLU A 26 -13.30 2.31 -1.71
N SER A 27 -13.78 1.13 -1.32
CA SER A 27 -14.69 0.96 -0.19
C SER A 27 -14.00 0.88 1.18
N SER A 28 -12.68 0.68 1.19
CA SER A 28 -11.85 0.63 2.40
C SER A 28 -11.32 2.01 2.79
N ASP A 29 -10.57 2.06 3.87
CA ASP A 29 -9.85 3.27 4.28
C ASP A 29 -8.47 3.44 3.62
N PHE A 30 -8.11 2.63 2.63
CA PHE A 30 -6.80 2.62 1.97
C PHE A 30 -6.30 4.03 1.57
N PHE A 31 -7.19 4.88 1.07
CA PHE A 31 -6.83 6.22 0.62
C PHE A 31 -6.66 7.24 1.76
N THR A 32 -7.08 6.89 2.96
CA THR A 32 -7.02 7.76 4.15
C THR A 32 -6.17 7.17 5.26
N ALA A 33 -5.86 5.87 5.22
CA ALA A 33 -5.05 5.19 6.20
C ALA A 33 -3.61 5.74 6.25
N PRO A 34 -2.93 5.72 7.42
CA PRO A 34 -1.51 6.01 7.51
C PRO A 34 -0.68 4.82 7.02
N ALA A 35 0.56 5.05 6.62
CA ALA A 35 1.50 3.96 6.31
C ALA A 35 2.07 3.30 7.57
N SER A 36 2.10 4.03 8.69
CA SER A 36 2.57 3.54 10.00
C SER A 36 1.91 4.29 11.15
N THR A 37 2.06 3.80 12.38
CA THR A 37 1.56 4.49 13.57
C THR A 37 2.48 5.60 14.09
N ARG A 38 3.80 5.51 13.83
CA ARG A 38 4.80 6.39 14.44
C ARG A 38 5.95 6.81 13.53
N PHE A 39 6.17 6.07 12.45
CA PHE A 39 7.30 6.27 11.56
C PHE A 39 6.92 7.16 10.36
N HIS A 40 7.55 6.93 9.21
CA HIS A 40 7.26 7.69 8.00
C HIS A 40 5.77 7.59 7.61
N LEU A 41 5.21 8.69 7.13
CA LEU A 41 3.83 8.77 6.63
C LEU A 41 2.76 8.29 7.63
N SER A 42 2.97 8.60 8.92
CA SER A 42 2.00 8.34 10.00
C SER A 42 0.87 9.39 10.04
N SER A 43 0.49 9.91 8.90
CA SER A 43 -0.56 10.91 8.69
C SER A 43 -1.66 10.35 7.78
N PRO A 44 -2.86 10.95 7.79
CA PRO A 44 -3.92 10.56 6.86
C PRO A 44 -3.45 10.57 5.40
N GLY A 45 -3.74 9.49 4.66
CA GLY A 45 -3.31 9.31 3.27
C GLY A 45 -1.87 8.83 3.10
N GLY A 46 -1.14 8.57 4.19
CA GLY A 46 0.24 8.10 4.14
C GLY A 46 0.40 6.76 3.42
N LEU A 47 -0.55 5.84 3.55
CA LEU A 47 -0.53 4.56 2.85
C LEU A 47 -0.60 4.74 1.33
N LEU A 48 -1.51 5.59 0.86
CA LEU A 48 -1.64 5.94 -0.56
C LEU A 48 -0.35 6.55 -1.12
N GLU A 49 0.22 7.51 -0.40
CA GLU A 49 1.46 8.17 -0.80
C GLU A 49 2.63 7.18 -0.86
N HIS A 50 2.75 6.33 0.14
CA HIS A 50 3.76 5.26 0.20
C HIS A 50 3.65 4.32 -0.99
N SER A 51 2.46 3.81 -1.28
CA SER A 51 2.21 2.89 -2.39
C SER A 51 2.59 3.50 -3.74
N LEU A 52 2.24 4.75 -3.98
CA LEU A 52 2.64 5.46 -5.19
C LEU A 52 4.16 5.65 -5.29
N HIS A 53 4.82 6.01 -4.20
CA HIS A 53 6.28 6.17 -4.17
C HIS A 53 7.00 4.85 -4.45
N VAL A 54 6.54 3.73 -3.86
CA VAL A 54 7.13 2.41 -4.11
C VAL A 54 6.95 2.03 -5.58
N PHE A 55 5.76 2.19 -6.14
CA PHE A 55 5.51 1.91 -7.56
C PHE A 55 6.43 2.70 -8.49
N GLU A 56 6.54 4.02 -8.31
CA GLU A 56 7.41 4.85 -9.16
C GLU A 56 8.90 4.49 -9.01
N ARG A 57 9.32 4.14 -7.79
CA ARG A 57 10.69 3.68 -7.54
C ARG A 57 10.97 2.34 -8.20
N MET A 58 10.07 1.37 -8.10
CA MET A 58 10.22 0.07 -8.76
C MET A 58 10.34 0.23 -10.27
N LYS A 59 9.48 1.06 -10.88
CA LYS A 59 9.59 1.38 -12.32
C LYS A 59 10.97 1.90 -12.69
N ALA A 60 11.46 2.89 -11.95
CA ALA A 60 12.75 3.52 -12.22
C ALA A 60 13.91 2.52 -12.07
N ILE A 61 13.87 1.69 -11.02
CA ILE A 61 14.89 0.66 -10.78
C ILE A 61 14.88 -0.39 -11.89
N CYS A 62 13.72 -0.95 -12.22
CA CYS A 62 13.62 -1.96 -13.28
C CYS A 62 14.10 -1.42 -14.64
N ALA A 63 13.69 -0.20 -15.00
CA ALA A 63 14.13 0.44 -16.23
C ALA A 63 15.65 0.69 -16.25
N ASN A 64 16.24 1.09 -15.13
CA ASN A 64 17.69 1.26 -15.03
C ASN A 64 18.42 -0.08 -15.15
N GLU A 65 17.98 -1.11 -14.42
CA GLU A 65 18.58 -2.46 -14.48
C GLU A 65 18.52 -3.05 -15.88
N ALA A 66 17.43 -2.82 -16.61
CA ALA A 66 17.31 -3.26 -18.02
C ALA A 66 18.37 -2.66 -18.92
N THR A 67 18.93 -1.49 -18.58
CA THR A 67 19.98 -0.83 -19.37
C THR A 67 21.40 -1.21 -18.95
N ILE A 68 21.64 -1.55 -17.69
CA ILE A 68 22.99 -1.74 -17.15
C ILE A 68 23.35 -3.20 -16.83
N THR A 69 22.34 -4.08 -16.66
CA THR A 69 22.57 -5.47 -16.25
C THR A 69 22.31 -6.42 -17.41
N PRO A 70 23.37 -7.00 -18.06
CA PRO A 70 23.18 -7.97 -19.13
C PRO A 70 22.37 -9.18 -18.66
N GLY A 71 21.31 -9.52 -19.41
CA GLY A 71 20.44 -10.66 -19.11
C GLY A 71 19.41 -10.40 -17.99
N PHE A 72 19.25 -9.16 -17.54
CA PHE A 72 18.16 -8.80 -16.65
C PHE A 72 16.81 -9.10 -17.30
N ASN A 73 16.01 -9.91 -16.65
CA ASN A 73 14.65 -10.23 -17.08
C ASN A 73 13.68 -9.21 -16.47
N GLU A 74 13.41 -8.15 -17.23
CA GLU A 74 12.54 -7.07 -16.75
C GLU A 74 11.12 -7.59 -16.48
N PRO A 75 10.59 -7.39 -15.27
CA PRO A 75 9.19 -7.73 -14.96
C PRO A 75 8.23 -6.94 -15.85
N SER A 76 7.06 -7.52 -16.14
CA SER A 76 6.02 -6.77 -16.85
C SER A 76 5.57 -5.55 -16.02
N MET A 77 5.06 -4.52 -16.71
CA MET A 77 4.54 -3.33 -16.01
C MET A 77 3.37 -3.69 -15.08
N GLU A 78 2.58 -4.70 -15.44
CA GLU A 78 1.51 -5.22 -14.56
C GLU A 78 2.08 -5.81 -13.27
N THR A 79 3.15 -6.61 -13.35
CA THR A 79 3.84 -7.16 -12.17
C THR A 79 4.42 -6.04 -11.30
N ILE A 80 5.07 -5.04 -11.92
CA ILE A 80 5.62 -3.88 -11.21
C ILE A 80 4.49 -3.10 -10.51
N ALA A 81 3.35 -2.93 -11.16
CA ALA A 81 2.20 -2.23 -10.59
C ALA A 81 1.57 -3.01 -9.42
N ILE A 82 1.41 -4.32 -9.56
CA ILE A 82 0.89 -5.18 -8.49
C ILE A 82 1.82 -5.11 -7.26
N CYS A 83 3.11 -5.38 -7.46
CA CYS A 83 4.07 -5.36 -6.36
C CYS A 83 4.22 -3.95 -5.75
N GLY A 84 4.27 -2.90 -6.56
CA GLY A 84 4.47 -1.53 -6.08
C GLY A 84 3.26 -0.91 -5.42
N LEU A 85 2.08 -1.00 -6.06
CA LEU A 85 0.87 -0.36 -5.55
C LEU A 85 0.20 -1.14 -4.41
N LEU A 86 0.36 -2.46 -4.36
CA LEU A 86 -0.44 -3.33 -3.49
C LEU A 86 0.35 -4.06 -2.39
N HIS A 87 1.68 -3.90 -2.30
CA HIS A 87 2.50 -4.61 -1.29
C HIS A 87 2.00 -4.42 0.15
N ASP A 88 1.50 -3.26 0.47
CA ASP A 88 1.00 -2.86 1.79
C ASP A 88 -0.53 -2.78 1.88
N ILE A 89 -1.26 -3.41 0.96
CA ILE A 89 -2.74 -3.40 0.95
C ILE A 89 -3.33 -3.98 2.25
N CYS A 90 -2.58 -4.81 2.94
CA CYS A 90 -2.93 -5.33 4.27
C CYS A 90 -3.14 -4.26 5.34
N LYS A 91 -2.64 -3.04 5.11
CA LYS A 91 -2.82 -1.90 6.01
C LYS A 91 -4.14 -1.17 5.83
N ALA A 92 -4.92 -1.50 4.81
CA ALA A 92 -6.30 -1.05 4.69
C ALA A 92 -7.17 -1.68 5.79
N ASN A 93 -7.99 -0.86 6.46
CA ASN A 93 -8.83 -1.25 7.59
C ASN A 93 -8.04 -1.88 8.77
N PHE A 94 -6.79 -1.47 8.94
CA PHE A 94 -5.84 -2.04 9.90
C PHE A 94 -5.61 -1.15 11.12
N TYR A 95 -5.86 0.15 10.99
CA TYR A 95 -5.63 1.11 12.05
C TYR A 95 -6.94 1.62 12.65
N ALA A 96 -6.92 1.84 13.97
CA ALA A 96 -7.93 2.61 14.68
C ALA A 96 -7.31 3.90 15.22
N VAL A 97 -8.16 4.88 15.58
CA VAL A 97 -7.73 6.13 16.20
C VAL A 97 -8.12 6.10 17.67
N GLU A 98 -7.14 6.27 18.55
CA GLU A 98 -7.33 6.48 19.98
C GLU A 98 -6.98 7.92 20.35
N MET A 99 -7.74 8.49 21.30
CA MET A 99 -7.40 9.80 21.86
C MET A 99 -6.39 9.60 23.00
N ARG A 100 -5.27 10.31 22.92
CA ARG A 100 -4.21 10.30 23.95
C ARG A 100 -4.01 11.69 24.52
N ASN A 101 -3.57 11.74 25.77
CA ASN A 101 -3.24 13.00 26.45
C ASN A 101 -1.76 13.32 26.28
N ARG A 102 -1.45 14.58 25.97
CA ARG A 102 -0.10 15.12 25.98
C ARG A 102 -0.10 16.54 26.56
N LYS A 103 1.04 16.98 27.04
CA LYS A 103 1.22 18.40 27.34
C LYS A 103 1.60 19.14 26.06
N ASN A 104 0.91 20.25 25.79
CA ASN A 104 1.27 21.17 24.72
C ASN A 104 2.48 22.05 25.11
N ASP A 105 2.92 22.90 24.19
CA ASP A 105 4.09 23.80 24.40
C ASP A 105 3.87 24.81 25.55
N GLN A 106 2.62 25.03 25.97
CA GLN A 106 2.23 25.87 27.11
C GLN A 106 2.11 25.09 28.42
N GLY A 107 2.46 23.78 28.43
CA GLY A 107 2.37 22.91 29.59
C GLY A 107 0.94 22.47 29.96
N ARG A 108 -0.07 22.75 29.13
CA ARG A 108 -1.47 22.33 29.36
C ARG A 108 -1.71 20.96 28.77
N TRP A 109 -2.51 20.15 29.45
CA TRP A 109 -2.96 18.88 28.93
C TRP A 109 -3.95 19.07 27.79
N GLU A 110 -3.70 18.40 26.67
CA GLU A 110 -4.60 18.33 25.49
C GLU A 110 -4.78 16.89 25.04
N GLN A 111 -5.92 16.58 24.43
CA GLN A 111 -6.14 15.33 23.75
C GLN A 111 -5.72 15.45 22.28
N TYR A 112 -5.07 14.42 21.77
CA TYR A 112 -4.71 14.33 20.37
C TYR A 112 -5.01 12.93 19.82
N PRO A 113 -5.37 12.79 18.53
CA PRO A 113 -5.59 11.51 17.90
C PRO A 113 -4.26 10.78 17.70
N PHE A 114 -4.26 9.48 17.97
CA PHE A 114 -3.11 8.60 17.79
C PHE A 114 -3.55 7.32 17.09
N TYR A 115 -2.82 6.92 16.04
CA TYR A 115 -3.09 5.67 15.36
C TYR A 115 -2.59 4.47 16.17
N VAL A 116 -3.45 3.47 16.31
CA VAL A 116 -3.14 2.18 16.92
C VAL A 116 -3.46 1.07 15.95
N VAL A 117 -2.80 -0.08 16.12
CA VAL A 117 -3.08 -1.27 15.33
C VAL A 117 -4.35 -1.94 15.87
N ASP A 118 -5.34 -2.14 15.00
CA ASP A 118 -6.55 -2.93 15.23
C ASP A 118 -6.58 -4.11 14.24
N ASP A 119 -5.61 -5.02 14.40
CA ASP A 119 -5.42 -6.14 13.47
C ASP A 119 -6.40 -7.27 13.78
N LYS A 120 -7.32 -7.52 12.84
CA LYS A 120 -8.33 -8.59 12.94
C LYS A 120 -7.92 -9.88 12.21
N LEU A 121 -6.80 -9.86 11.49
CA LEU A 121 -6.31 -10.99 10.71
C LEU A 121 -4.87 -11.31 11.10
N PRO A 122 -4.60 -12.41 11.83
CA PRO A 122 -3.31 -12.67 12.47
C PRO A 122 -2.27 -13.28 11.50
N TYR A 123 -2.07 -12.66 10.36
CA TYR A 123 -1.01 -13.00 9.41
C TYR A 123 0.05 -11.91 9.39
N GLY A 124 1.26 -12.24 8.95
CA GLY A 124 2.28 -11.24 8.63
C GLY A 124 1.83 -10.29 7.51
N HIS A 125 2.48 -9.15 7.37
CA HIS A 125 2.04 -8.12 6.39
C HIS A 125 2.06 -8.63 4.95
N GLY A 126 3.12 -9.34 4.55
CA GLY A 126 3.23 -9.90 3.20
C GLY A 126 2.14 -10.95 2.93
N GLU A 127 2.01 -11.93 3.82
CA GLU A 127 1.02 -13.00 3.71
C GLU A 127 -0.41 -12.47 3.69
N LYS A 128 -0.69 -11.43 4.48
CA LYS A 128 -2.00 -10.78 4.51
C LYS A 128 -2.29 -10.05 3.20
N SER A 129 -1.31 -9.34 2.63
CA SER A 129 -1.46 -8.68 1.33
C SER A 129 -1.73 -9.71 0.24
N VAL A 130 -0.97 -10.80 0.19
CA VAL A 130 -1.20 -11.92 -0.75
C VAL A 130 -2.60 -12.52 -0.55
N TYR A 131 -3.02 -12.74 0.69
CA TYR A 131 -4.36 -13.28 1.00
C TYR A 131 -5.48 -12.37 0.47
N ILE A 132 -5.40 -11.06 0.74
CA ILE A 132 -6.38 -10.09 0.27
C ILE A 132 -6.44 -10.07 -1.26
N ILE A 133 -5.28 -9.91 -1.93
CA ILE A 133 -5.21 -9.82 -3.39
C ILE A 133 -5.72 -11.11 -4.04
N SER A 134 -5.33 -12.27 -3.51
CA SER A 134 -5.73 -13.59 -4.04
C SER A 134 -7.22 -13.86 -3.92
N GLY A 135 -7.93 -13.16 -3.05
CA GLY A 135 -9.40 -13.19 -2.96
C GLY A 135 -10.10 -12.57 -4.17
N PHE A 136 -9.39 -11.77 -4.97
CA PHE A 136 -9.94 -11.06 -6.13
C PHE A 136 -9.29 -11.48 -7.44
N MET A 137 -7.97 -11.56 -7.49
CA MET A 137 -7.22 -11.87 -8.70
C MET A 137 -6.07 -12.85 -8.43
N ARG A 138 -5.71 -13.63 -9.45
CA ARG A 138 -4.61 -14.58 -9.34
C ARG A 138 -3.26 -13.86 -9.38
N LEU A 139 -2.39 -14.17 -8.42
CA LEU A 139 -0.99 -13.75 -8.40
C LEU A 139 -0.10 -14.84 -9.06
N SER A 140 0.95 -14.43 -9.74
CA SER A 140 2.06 -15.30 -10.08
C SER A 140 2.86 -15.64 -8.82
N ARG A 141 3.68 -16.70 -8.90
CA ARG A 141 4.58 -17.07 -7.79
C ARG A 141 5.54 -15.94 -7.42
N VAL A 142 6.08 -15.25 -8.42
CA VAL A 142 7.01 -14.13 -8.22
C VAL A 142 6.31 -12.97 -7.51
N GLU A 143 5.12 -12.59 -7.95
CA GLU A 143 4.32 -11.52 -7.31
C GLU A 143 3.93 -11.86 -5.87
N ALA A 144 3.61 -13.12 -5.58
CA ALA A 144 3.25 -13.55 -4.23
C ALA A 144 4.46 -13.63 -3.27
N MET A 145 5.69 -13.67 -3.81
CA MET A 145 6.92 -13.74 -3.01
C MET A 145 7.64 -12.40 -2.90
N ALA A 146 7.26 -11.43 -3.72
CA ALA A 146 7.83 -10.08 -3.68
C ALA A 146 7.26 -9.25 -2.52
#